data_cf40354e307f1c28f62bb21b99aa927f
#
_entry.id   cf40354e307f1c28f62bb21b99aa927f
#
_cell.length_a   1.000
_cell.length_b   1.000
_cell.length_c   1.000
_cell.angle_alpha   90.00
_cell.angle_beta   90.00
_cell.angle_gamma   90.00
#
_symmetry.space_group_name_H-M   'P 1'
#
loop_
_entity.id
_entity.type
_entity.pdbx_description
1 polymer ?
#
loop_
_entity_poly.entity_id
_entity_poly.type
_entity_poly.pdbx_seq_one_letter_code
_entity_poly.pdbx_strand_id
1 'polypeptide(L)'
;MDCGAAIMSMCLAALDKGIGSCWLGAIDRDKIKDILNLKDNHSIAYILGLGYPDQDAKAVPMADSIKYYFDDEGTVCVPKRGMEEILIK
;
A
#
# COMPACT_ATOMS: atom_id res chain seq x y z
N MET A 1 10.51 1.00 -11.95
CA MET A 1 9.21 0.80 -12.61
C MET A 1 8.75 -0.66 -12.54
N ASP A 2 9.60 -1.59 -12.93
CA ASP A 2 9.26 -3.03 -12.92
C ASP A 2 8.90 -3.57 -11.53
N CYS A 3 9.61 -3.10 -10.50
CA CYS A 3 9.31 -3.50 -9.12
C CYS A 3 7.91 -3.04 -8.68
N GLY A 4 7.50 -1.84 -9.10
CA GLY A 4 6.17 -1.34 -8.81
C GLY A 4 5.08 -2.18 -9.46
N ALA A 5 5.27 -2.57 -10.71
CA ALA A 5 4.34 -3.44 -11.42
C ALA A 5 4.25 -4.82 -10.76
N ALA A 6 5.39 -5.38 -10.37
CA ALA A 6 5.44 -6.67 -9.68
C ALA A 6 4.70 -6.63 -8.35
N ILE A 7 4.96 -5.60 -7.52
CA ILE A 7 4.32 -5.46 -6.22
C ILE A 7 2.81 -5.25 -6.35
N MET A 8 2.37 -4.45 -7.31
CA MET A 8 0.94 -4.25 -7.53
C MET A 8 0.25 -5.57 -7.91
N SER A 9 0.89 -6.37 -8.74
CA SER A 9 0.40 -7.71 -9.09
C SER A 9 0.31 -8.61 -7.86
N MET A 10 1.31 -8.55 -6.98
CA MET A 10 1.31 -9.30 -5.72
C MET A 10 0.19 -8.85 -4.79
N CYS A 11 -0.08 -7.56 -4.69
CA CYS A 11 -1.19 -7.01 -3.89
C CYS A 11 -2.53 -7.54 -4.38
N LEU A 12 -2.75 -7.54 -5.68
CA LEU A 12 -4.00 -8.02 -6.28
C LEU A 12 -4.17 -9.53 -6.11
N ALA A 13 -3.10 -10.29 -6.27
CA ALA A 13 -3.12 -11.73 -6.03
C ALA A 13 -3.43 -12.06 -4.58
N ALA A 14 -2.85 -11.32 -3.64
CA ALA A 14 -3.12 -11.48 -2.21
C ALA A 14 -4.59 -11.16 -1.89
N LEU A 15 -5.11 -10.08 -2.44
CA LEU A 15 -6.51 -9.69 -2.26
C LEU A 15 -7.47 -10.76 -2.73
N ASP A 16 -7.18 -11.39 -3.87
CA ASP A 16 -7.98 -12.51 -4.40
C ASP A 16 -8.06 -13.69 -3.42
N LYS A 17 -7.06 -13.84 -2.56
CA LYS A 17 -7.00 -14.89 -1.54
C LYS A 17 -7.49 -14.43 -0.17
N GLY A 18 -8.04 -13.23 -0.05
CA GLY A 18 -8.48 -12.67 1.21
C GLY A 18 -7.33 -12.19 2.11
N ILE A 19 -6.16 -11.96 1.55
CA ILE A 19 -4.99 -11.50 2.27
C ILE A 19 -4.81 -10.00 2.03
N GLY A 20 -4.68 -9.24 3.12
CA GLY A 20 -4.37 -7.82 3.06
C GLY A 20 -2.88 -7.59 2.82
N SER A 21 -2.54 -6.45 2.27
CA SER A 21 -1.16 -6.08 1.99
C SER A 21 -0.89 -4.63 2.37
N CYS A 22 0.37 -4.35 2.69
CA CYS A 22 0.83 -3.00 2.94
C CYS A 22 2.16 -2.79 2.22
N TRP A 23 2.17 -1.85 1.28
CA TRP A 23 3.33 -1.52 0.47
C TRP A 23 4.13 -0.43 1.18
N LEU A 24 5.35 -0.77 1.59
CA LEU A 24 6.22 0.11 2.37
C LEU A 24 7.42 0.58 1.55
N GLY A 25 7.56 1.89 1.43
CA GLY A 25 8.71 2.53 0.77
C GLY A 25 9.62 3.27 1.74
N ALA A 26 9.06 3.76 2.85
CA ALA A 26 9.81 4.48 3.88
C ALA A 26 10.46 3.47 4.85
N ILE A 27 11.52 2.83 4.39
CA ILE A 27 12.21 1.74 5.10
C ILE A 27 13.72 2.00 5.17
N ASP A 28 14.38 1.43 6.17
CA ASP A 28 15.83 1.43 6.27
C ASP A 28 16.40 0.27 5.43
N ARG A 29 16.71 0.55 4.18
CA ARG A 29 17.14 -0.44 3.22
C ARG A 29 18.46 -1.10 3.58
N ASP A 30 19.39 -0.33 4.10
CA ASP A 30 20.72 -0.84 4.47
C ASP A 30 20.62 -1.84 5.62
N LYS A 31 19.81 -1.50 6.63
CA LYS A 31 19.61 -2.37 7.78
C LYS A 31 18.91 -3.67 7.39
N ILE A 32 17.93 -3.60 6.52
CA ILE A 32 17.22 -4.78 6.03
C ILE A 32 18.15 -5.67 5.20
N LYS A 33 18.97 -5.04 4.36
CA LYS A 33 19.97 -5.76 3.56
C LYS A 33 20.94 -6.53 4.43
N ASP A 34 21.38 -5.92 5.54
CA ASP A 34 22.26 -6.55 6.51
C ASP A 34 21.57 -7.72 7.23
N ILE A 35 20.34 -7.54 7.68
CA ILE A 35 19.55 -8.57 8.35
C ILE A 35 19.36 -9.79 7.45
N LEU A 36 19.09 -9.57 6.17
CA LEU A 36 18.88 -10.63 5.19
C LEU A 36 20.17 -11.17 4.59
N ASN A 37 21.32 -10.56 4.94
CA ASN A 37 22.62 -10.93 4.43
C ASN A 37 22.68 -10.98 2.90
N LEU A 38 22.15 -9.94 2.26
CA LEU A 38 22.13 -9.84 0.80
C LEU A 38 23.48 -9.39 0.26
N LYS A 39 23.80 -9.86 -0.94
CA LYS A 39 25.02 -9.48 -1.65
C LYS A 39 24.99 -8.03 -2.11
N ASP A 40 26.15 -7.44 -2.37
CA ASP A 40 26.29 -6.05 -2.78
C ASP A 40 25.57 -5.70 -4.09
N ASN A 41 25.39 -6.68 -4.96
CA ASN A 41 24.69 -6.49 -6.23
C ASN A 41 23.17 -6.57 -6.11
N HIS A 42 22.63 -6.73 -4.89
CA HIS A 42 21.21 -6.70 -4.63
C HIS A 42 20.84 -5.41 -3.89
N SER A 43 19.70 -4.86 -4.20
CA SER A 43 19.15 -3.73 -3.46
C SER A 43 17.69 -3.98 -3.12
N ILE A 44 17.26 -3.43 -1.98
CA ILE A 44 15.85 -3.51 -1.57
C ILE A 44 15.08 -2.38 -2.25
N ALA A 45 14.08 -2.71 -3.03
CA ALA A 45 13.20 -1.70 -3.61
C ALA A 45 12.11 -1.28 -2.62
N TYR A 46 11.36 -2.25 -2.15
CA TYR A 46 10.21 -2.06 -1.24
C TYR A 46 10.04 -3.27 -0.34
N ILE A 47 9.19 -3.11 0.66
CA ILE A 47 8.68 -4.21 1.46
C ILE A 47 7.18 -4.31 1.27
N LEU A 48 6.68 -5.51 1.10
CA LEU A 48 5.26 -5.78 1.07
C LEU A 48 4.90 -6.61 2.30
N GLY A 49 4.19 -5.99 3.24
CA GLY A 49 3.64 -6.69 4.39
C GLY A 49 2.36 -7.42 4.01
N LEU A 50 2.24 -8.67 4.42
CA LEU A 50 1.06 -9.49 4.12
C LEU A 50 0.45 -10.00 5.42
N GLY A 51 -0.87 -10.05 5.48
CA GLY A 51 -1.58 -10.57 6.63
C GLY A 51 -3.08 -10.64 6.41
N TYR A 52 -3.77 -11.30 7.32
CA TYR A 52 -5.23 -11.29 7.28
C TYR A 52 -5.74 -9.96 7.83
N PRO A 53 -6.67 -9.29 7.12
CA PRO A 53 -7.19 -8.00 7.55
C PRO A 53 -7.92 -8.09 8.89
N ASP A 54 -7.64 -7.16 9.79
CA ASP A 54 -8.31 -7.03 11.08
C ASP A 54 -9.16 -5.76 11.16
N GLN A 55 -9.20 -4.99 10.11
CA GLN A 55 -10.03 -3.79 10.01
C GLN A 55 -10.46 -3.58 8.57
N ASP A 56 -11.63 -2.96 8.42
CA ASP A 56 -12.16 -2.62 7.11
C ASP A 56 -11.66 -1.23 6.68
N ALA A 57 -11.53 -1.06 5.40
CA ALA A 57 -11.23 0.24 4.80
C ALA A 57 -12.24 0.52 3.70
N LYS A 58 -12.68 1.76 3.59
CA LYS A 58 -13.59 2.17 2.52
C LYS A 58 -13.12 3.44 1.85
N ALA A 59 -13.35 3.55 0.56
CA ALA A 59 -13.13 4.79 -0.18
C ALA A 59 -14.31 5.72 0.07
N VAL A 60 -14.02 6.99 0.34
CA VAL A 60 -15.04 8.03 0.54
C VAL A 60 -14.73 9.22 -0.36
N PRO A 61 -15.73 10.03 -0.73
CA PRO A 61 -15.45 11.24 -1.50
C PRO A 61 -14.53 12.20 -0.74
N MET A 62 -13.56 12.76 -1.46
CA MET A 62 -12.66 13.75 -0.87
C MET A 62 -13.39 15.08 -0.67
N ALA A 63 -13.26 15.66 0.52
CA ALA A 63 -13.71 17.02 0.80
C ALA A 63 -12.50 17.97 0.86
N ASP A 64 -11.89 18.13 2.04
CA ASP A 64 -10.81 19.09 2.24
C ASP A 64 -9.42 18.47 2.18
N SER A 65 -9.30 17.18 2.39
CA SER A 65 -8.01 16.50 2.51
C SER A 65 -8.08 15.08 1.98
N ILE A 66 -6.92 14.60 1.49
CA ILE A 66 -6.74 13.20 1.08
C ILE A 66 -6.29 12.32 2.23
N LYS A 67 -6.09 12.88 3.43
CA LYS A 67 -5.65 12.09 4.59
C LYS A 67 -6.74 11.15 5.04
N TYR A 68 -6.36 9.89 5.28
CA TYR A 68 -7.28 8.90 5.83
C TYR A 68 -7.64 9.24 7.28
N TYR A 69 -8.80 8.76 7.70
CA TYR A 69 -9.28 8.93 9.07
C TYR A 69 -10.10 7.72 9.48
N PHE A 70 -10.37 7.62 10.79
CA PHE A 70 -11.25 6.57 11.32
C PHE A 70 -12.62 7.18 11.60
N ASP A 71 -13.67 6.48 11.18
CA ASP A 71 -15.03 6.89 11.54
C ASP A 71 -15.39 6.44 12.96
N ASP A 72 -16.60 6.72 13.41
CA ASP A 72 -17.05 6.40 14.77
C ASP A 72 -17.11 4.89 15.03
N GLU A 73 -17.16 4.07 13.99
CA GLU A 73 -17.18 2.61 14.10
C GLU A 73 -15.78 1.99 14.01
N GLY A 74 -14.74 2.82 13.86
CA GLY A 74 -13.37 2.36 13.72
C GLY A 74 -12.99 1.92 12.31
N THR A 75 -13.84 2.18 11.32
CA THR A 75 -13.55 1.89 9.93
C THR A 75 -12.59 2.94 9.34
N VAL A 76 -11.55 2.50 8.65
CA VAL A 76 -10.61 3.40 7.97
C VAL A 76 -11.29 3.98 6.75
N CYS A 77 -11.42 5.30 6.74
CA CYS A 77 -12.00 6.03 5.60
C CYS A 77 -10.88 6.68 4.80
N VAL A 78 -10.80 6.34 3.53
CA VAL A 78 -9.76 6.84 2.62
C VAL A 78 -10.40 7.79 1.61
N PRO A 79 -10.17 9.11 1.75
CA PRO A 79 -10.72 10.09 0.81
C PRO A 79 -10.12 9.92 -0.58
N LYS A 80 -10.99 9.92 -1.59
CA LYS A 80 -10.61 9.79 -3.00
C LYS A 80 -11.25 10.91 -3.81
N ARG A 81 -10.47 11.45 -4.74
CA ARG A 81 -10.99 12.39 -5.73
C ARG A 81 -11.92 11.68 -6.69
N GLY A 82 -12.95 12.37 -7.13
CA GLY A 82 -13.86 11.85 -8.15
C GLY A 82 -13.20 11.79 -9.52
N MET A 83 -13.71 10.93 -10.37
CA MET A 83 -13.19 10.78 -11.75
C MET A 83 -13.21 12.10 -12.52
N GLU A 84 -14.19 12.94 -12.26
CA GLU A 84 -14.33 14.25 -12.91
C GLU A 84 -13.15 15.19 -12.59
N GLU A 85 -12.55 15.04 -11.41
CA GLU A 85 -11.42 15.86 -10.99
C GLU A 85 -10.09 15.39 -11.56
N ILE A 86 -9.95 14.09 -11.82
CA ILE A 86 -8.70 13.51 -12.23
C ILE A 86 -8.60 13.22 -13.72
N LEU A 87 -9.73 13.15 -14.40
CA LEU A 87 -9.79 12.86 -15.83
C LEU A 87 -9.70 14.14 -16.63
N ILE A 88 -8.71 14.24 -17.49
CA ILE A 88 -8.56 15.37 -18.42
C ILE A 88 -9.29 15.02 -19.70
N LYS A 89 -10.23 15.89 -20.08
CA LYS A 89 -11.04 15.71 -21.30
C LYS A 89 -10.52 16.58 -22.44
#